data_daa5e11560552388b2b5131d29ed95fe
#
_entry.id   daa5e11560552388b2b5131d29ed95fe
#
_cell.length_a   1.000
_cell.length_b   1.000
_cell.length_c   1.000
_cell.angle_alpha   90.00
_cell.angle_beta   90.00
_cell.angle_gamma   90.00
#
_symmetry.space_group_name_H-M   'P 1'
#
loop_
_entity.id
_entity.type
_entity.pdbx_description
1 polymer ?
#
loop_
_entity_poly.entity_id
_entity_poly.type
_entity_poly.pdbx_seq_one_letter_code
_entity_poly.pdbx_strand_id
1 'polypeptide(L)'
;VDAAVLAGAQELPHNPELALQQAEDYALANGVEKEKISLEVFNDNKAIKAQANKEVEFFFARVLGFNSGQVAHGATALVGNMVAVNGAVPLGIQEHNFQFGEQYTLKVGAGDTDILNEEVSPGWFGALALEGPGAKLYEDNLTYGFNGELKIGDILDVQTGNISNPTKRAIDYRMAQCTHSPYCTVDDYSRDCPKLLKVPVIEPAGHKQVRIKGFAMFLVEEVPGQGNENFVKGRFLETVTTGEIGTGSGFGLMGVKLVQ
;
A
#
# COMPACT_ATOMS: atom_id res chain seq x y z
N VAL A 1 -6.58 -17.28 -14.78
CA VAL A 1 -5.67 -16.34 -15.46
C VAL A 1 -5.62 -15.03 -14.70
N ASP A 2 -6.77 -14.45 -14.29
CA ASP A 2 -6.86 -13.18 -13.54
C ASP A 2 -6.06 -13.21 -12.23
N ALA A 3 -6.24 -14.27 -11.42
CA ALA A 3 -5.47 -14.44 -10.19
C ALA A 3 -3.96 -14.56 -10.44
N ALA A 4 -3.58 -15.17 -11.56
CA ALA A 4 -2.17 -15.31 -11.94
C ALA A 4 -1.51 -13.95 -12.21
N VAL A 5 -2.14 -13.11 -13.05
CA VAL A 5 -1.58 -11.78 -13.35
C VAL A 5 -1.62 -10.85 -12.13
N LEU A 6 -2.63 -10.98 -11.24
CA LEU A 6 -2.67 -10.22 -10.00
C LEU A 6 -1.55 -10.63 -9.03
N ALA A 7 -1.26 -11.93 -8.94
CA ALA A 7 -0.15 -12.42 -8.12
C ALA A 7 1.21 -11.95 -8.66
N GLY A 8 1.46 -12.14 -9.96
CA GLY A 8 2.70 -11.70 -10.60
C GLY A 8 2.89 -10.18 -10.53
N ALA A 9 1.83 -9.39 -10.73
CA ALA A 9 1.92 -7.93 -10.68
C ALA A 9 2.41 -7.37 -9.34
N GLN A 10 2.30 -8.13 -8.26
CA GLN A 10 2.79 -7.70 -6.95
C GLN A 10 4.33 -7.62 -6.87
N GLU A 11 5.05 -8.28 -7.77
CA GLU A 11 6.51 -8.26 -7.84
C GLU A 11 7.04 -7.16 -8.77
N LEU A 12 6.13 -6.51 -9.52
CA LEU A 12 6.48 -5.45 -10.46
C LEU A 12 6.56 -4.07 -9.76
N PRO A 13 7.33 -3.13 -10.29
CA PRO A 13 8.23 -3.26 -11.44
C PRO A 13 9.61 -3.85 -11.11
N HIS A 14 9.90 -4.13 -9.83
CA HIS A 14 11.26 -4.37 -9.32
C HIS A 14 11.80 -5.76 -9.67
N ASN A 15 10.94 -6.78 -9.75
CA ASN A 15 11.36 -8.16 -9.97
C ASN A 15 10.52 -8.87 -11.05
N PRO A 16 10.74 -8.54 -12.35
CA PRO A 16 9.94 -9.10 -13.44
C PRO A 16 10.07 -10.61 -13.60
N GLU A 17 11.23 -11.19 -13.26
CA GLU A 17 11.42 -12.64 -13.31
C GLU A 17 10.58 -13.35 -12.24
N LEU A 18 10.57 -12.84 -11.01
CA LEU A 18 9.74 -13.36 -9.94
C LEU A 18 8.25 -13.16 -10.25
N ALA A 19 7.91 -12.05 -10.91
CA ALA A 19 6.54 -11.79 -11.36
C ALA A 19 6.02 -12.88 -12.31
N LEU A 20 6.83 -13.28 -13.28
CA LEU A 20 6.50 -14.37 -14.20
C LEU A 20 6.39 -15.70 -13.46
N GLN A 21 7.30 -15.99 -12.55
CA GLN A 21 7.28 -17.23 -11.76
C GLN A 21 6.02 -17.29 -10.88
N GLN A 22 5.70 -16.24 -10.13
CA GLN A 22 4.50 -16.19 -9.28
C GLN A 22 3.22 -16.33 -10.12
N ALA A 23 3.16 -15.68 -11.29
CA ALA A 23 2.02 -15.82 -12.18
C ALA A 23 1.87 -17.25 -12.69
N GLU A 24 2.95 -17.92 -13.07
CA GLU A 24 2.95 -19.33 -13.47
C GLU A 24 2.46 -20.23 -12.33
N ASP A 25 3.03 -20.09 -11.14
CA ASP A 25 2.68 -20.90 -9.97
C ASP A 25 1.20 -20.78 -9.61
N TYR A 26 0.65 -19.56 -9.63
CA TYR A 26 -0.78 -19.33 -9.42
C TYR A 26 -1.66 -19.88 -10.52
N ALA A 27 -1.23 -19.83 -11.78
CA ALA A 27 -1.97 -20.45 -12.89
C ALA A 27 -2.03 -21.95 -12.74
N LEU A 28 -0.90 -22.61 -12.46
CA LEU A 28 -0.80 -24.05 -12.21
C LEU A 28 -1.68 -24.49 -11.03
N ALA A 29 -1.62 -23.76 -9.92
CA ALA A 29 -2.46 -24.00 -8.74
C ALA A 29 -3.96 -23.90 -9.03
N ASN A 30 -4.34 -23.10 -10.04
CA ASN A 30 -5.72 -22.95 -10.52
C ASN A 30 -6.08 -23.90 -11.69
N GLY A 31 -5.25 -24.91 -11.97
CA GLY A 31 -5.53 -25.97 -12.92
C GLY A 31 -5.30 -25.61 -14.40
N VAL A 32 -4.45 -24.60 -14.66
CA VAL A 32 -3.93 -24.32 -16.01
C VAL A 32 -2.67 -25.17 -16.23
N GLU A 33 -2.57 -25.85 -17.35
CA GLU A 33 -1.37 -26.61 -17.72
C GLU A 33 -0.27 -25.65 -18.20
N LYS A 34 0.99 -25.95 -17.84
CA LYS A 34 2.15 -25.09 -18.17
C LYS A 34 2.29 -24.79 -19.65
N GLU A 35 2.06 -25.79 -20.49
CA GLU A 35 2.17 -25.69 -21.94
C GLU A 35 1.03 -24.89 -22.58
N LYS A 36 -0.02 -24.61 -21.81
CA LYS A 36 -1.23 -23.91 -22.29
C LYS A 36 -1.35 -22.46 -21.81
N ILE A 37 -0.34 -21.97 -21.09
CA ILE A 37 -0.28 -20.57 -20.66
C ILE A 37 0.92 -19.86 -21.29
N SER A 38 0.72 -18.62 -21.71
CA SER A 38 1.80 -17.70 -22.04
C SER A 38 1.73 -16.49 -21.11
N LEU A 39 2.89 -16.06 -20.62
CA LEU A 39 3.08 -14.95 -19.70
C LEU A 39 4.05 -13.94 -20.31
N GLU A 40 3.76 -12.66 -20.16
CA GLU A 40 4.60 -11.58 -20.68
C GLU A 40 4.57 -10.40 -19.71
N VAL A 41 5.76 -9.86 -19.37
CA VAL A 41 5.93 -8.58 -18.68
C VAL A 41 6.32 -7.52 -19.70
N PHE A 42 5.68 -6.37 -19.66
CA PHE A 42 5.85 -5.28 -20.63
C PHE A 42 5.63 -3.90 -19.98
N ASN A 43 5.65 -2.82 -20.77
CA ASN A 43 5.42 -1.45 -20.32
C ASN A 43 6.37 -1.03 -19.17
N ASP A 44 7.68 -1.14 -19.43
CA ASP A 44 8.74 -0.85 -18.46
C ASP A 44 8.54 -1.60 -17.13
N ASN A 45 8.20 -2.87 -17.22
CA ASN A 45 7.89 -3.77 -16.10
C ASN A 45 6.69 -3.32 -15.24
N LYS A 46 5.78 -2.52 -15.78
CA LYS A 46 4.56 -2.08 -15.08
C LYS A 46 3.30 -2.81 -15.49
N ALA A 47 3.43 -3.84 -16.30
CA ALA A 47 2.30 -4.63 -16.76
C ALA A 47 2.69 -6.10 -16.90
N ILE A 48 1.77 -6.99 -16.56
CA ILE A 48 1.88 -8.42 -16.82
C ILE A 48 0.62 -8.92 -17.51
N LYS A 49 0.80 -9.70 -18.56
CA LYS A 49 -0.27 -10.33 -19.33
C LYS A 49 -0.15 -11.84 -19.24
N ALA A 50 -1.29 -12.50 -19.12
CA ALA A 50 -1.41 -13.94 -19.23
C ALA A 50 -2.44 -14.28 -20.29
N GLN A 51 -2.18 -15.31 -21.09
CA GLN A 51 -3.13 -15.93 -22.02
C GLN A 51 -3.12 -17.44 -21.80
N ALA A 52 -4.29 -18.03 -21.64
CA ALA A 52 -4.41 -19.47 -21.48
C ALA A 52 -5.47 -20.03 -22.45
N ASN A 53 -5.19 -21.23 -22.96
CA ASN A 53 -6.09 -21.99 -23.82
C ASN A 53 -6.49 -23.28 -23.11
N LYS A 54 -7.77 -23.62 -23.13
CA LYS A 54 -8.29 -24.87 -22.58
C LYS A 54 -9.23 -25.53 -23.56
N GLU A 55 -9.02 -26.82 -23.83
CA GLU A 55 -10.00 -27.63 -24.51
C GLU A 55 -11.08 -28.07 -23.52
N VAL A 56 -12.32 -27.78 -23.85
CA VAL A 56 -13.48 -28.13 -23.05
C VAL A 56 -14.32 -29.14 -23.81
N GLU A 57 -14.55 -30.31 -23.22
CA GLU A 57 -15.46 -31.30 -23.78
C GLU A 57 -16.91 -30.84 -23.61
N PHE A 58 -17.68 -30.93 -24.71
CA PHE A 58 -19.09 -30.57 -24.68
C PHE A 58 -19.93 -31.76 -24.21
N PHE A 59 -20.84 -31.50 -23.30
CA PHE A 59 -21.74 -32.53 -22.82
C PHE A 59 -22.97 -32.67 -23.72
N PHE A 60 -23.68 -31.60 -24.00
CA PHE A 60 -24.90 -31.62 -24.82
C PHE A 60 -24.64 -31.52 -26.33
N ALA A 61 -23.62 -30.75 -26.75
CA ALA A 61 -23.34 -30.55 -28.16
C ALA A 61 -22.79 -31.81 -28.87
N ARG A 62 -22.38 -32.85 -28.11
CA ARG A 62 -22.04 -34.18 -28.66
C ARG A 62 -23.16 -34.80 -29.46
N VAL A 63 -24.45 -34.58 -29.07
CA VAL A 63 -25.61 -35.05 -29.79
C VAL A 63 -25.70 -34.44 -31.21
N LEU A 64 -25.11 -33.27 -31.39
CA LEU A 64 -25.03 -32.52 -32.66
C LEU A 64 -23.71 -32.75 -33.41
N GLY A 65 -22.86 -33.68 -32.92
CA GLY A 65 -21.59 -34.00 -33.54
C GLY A 65 -20.38 -33.15 -33.09
N PHE A 66 -20.57 -32.23 -32.14
CA PHE A 66 -19.47 -31.41 -31.58
C PHE A 66 -18.95 -32.03 -30.28
N ASN A 67 -17.75 -32.57 -30.28
CA ASN A 67 -17.19 -33.29 -29.13
C ASN A 67 -16.47 -32.37 -28.13
N SER A 68 -15.76 -31.38 -28.63
CA SER A 68 -15.00 -30.40 -27.80
C SER A 68 -14.88 -29.05 -28.49
N GLY A 69 -14.45 -28.05 -27.77
CA GLY A 69 -14.12 -26.72 -28.28
C GLY A 69 -12.99 -26.09 -27.49
N GLN A 70 -12.25 -25.21 -28.13
CA GLN A 70 -11.20 -24.46 -27.46
C GLN A 70 -11.75 -23.15 -26.87
N VAL A 71 -11.45 -22.92 -25.60
CA VAL A 71 -11.72 -21.66 -24.89
C VAL A 71 -10.41 -20.96 -24.61
N ALA A 72 -10.25 -19.74 -25.11
CA ALA A 72 -9.13 -18.88 -24.81
C ALA A 72 -9.56 -17.81 -23.83
N HIS A 73 -8.75 -17.53 -22.81
CA HIS A 73 -8.93 -16.43 -21.89
C HIS A 73 -7.62 -15.70 -21.66
N GLY A 74 -7.68 -14.36 -21.66
CA GLY A 74 -6.54 -13.49 -21.39
C GLY A 74 -6.84 -12.51 -20.27
N ALA A 75 -5.83 -12.16 -19.51
CA ALA A 75 -5.91 -11.13 -18.49
C ALA A 75 -4.64 -10.29 -18.50
N THR A 76 -4.77 -9.03 -18.14
CA THR A 76 -3.65 -8.11 -17.97
C THR A 76 -3.79 -7.38 -16.64
N ALA A 77 -2.71 -7.30 -15.87
CA ALA A 77 -2.63 -6.47 -14.69
C ALA A 77 -1.65 -5.31 -14.93
N LEU A 78 -2.04 -4.12 -14.52
CA LEU A 78 -1.22 -2.92 -14.55
C LEU A 78 -0.83 -2.53 -13.13
N VAL A 79 0.42 -2.13 -12.94
CA VAL A 79 0.94 -1.50 -11.73
C VAL A 79 1.08 0.00 -11.97
N GLY A 80 0.60 0.80 -11.04
CA GLY A 80 0.66 2.26 -11.15
C GLY A 80 0.66 2.94 -9.79
N ASN A 81 0.88 4.26 -9.80
CA ASN A 81 0.87 5.04 -8.57
C ASN A 81 -0.51 5.03 -7.94
N MET A 82 -0.53 4.89 -6.61
CA MET A 82 -1.75 4.89 -5.84
C MET A 82 -2.34 6.31 -5.79
N VAL A 83 -3.62 6.45 -6.20
CA VAL A 83 -4.34 7.73 -6.16
C VAL A 83 -5.44 7.77 -5.11
N ALA A 84 -5.88 6.61 -4.62
CA ALA A 84 -6.81 6.49 -3.53
C ALA A 84 -6.50 5.25 -2.69
N VAL A 85 -6.65 5.35 -1.37
CA VAL A 85 -6.39 4.25 -0.43
C VAL A 85 -7.45 4.16 0.66
N ASN A 86 -7.72 2.94 1.10
CA ASN A 86 -8.41 2.64 2.35
C ASN A 86 -7.38 2.21 3.42
N GLY A 87 -7.69 2.45 4.68
CA GLY A 87 -6.84 2.03 5.79
C GLY A 87 -5.62 2.94 6.01
N ALA A 88 -5.64 4.18 5.51
CA ALA A 88 -4.60 5.17 5.81
C ALA A 88 -4.51 5.45 7.30
N VAL A 89 -3.32 5.76 7.79
CA VAL A 89 -3.11 6.18 9.18
C VAL A 89 -3.18 7.71 9.32
N PRO A 90 -3.54 8.25 10.51
CA PRO A 90 -3.64 9.68 10.76
C PRO A 90 -2.26 10.31 11.04
N LEU A 91 -1.27 9.95 10.23
CA LEU A 91 0.08 10.52 10.23
C LEU A 91 0.40 10.98 8.83
N GLY A 92 0.90 12.20 8.67
CA GLY A 92 1.27 12.76 7.38
C GLY A 92 2.75 13.11 7.32
N ILE A 93 3.34 12.98 6.15
CA ILE A 93 4.69 13.46 5.87
C ILE A 93 4.64 14.44 4.71
N GLN A 94 5.40 15.54 4.82
CA GLN A 94 5.51 16.49 3.72
C GLN A 94 6.20 15.88 2.51
N GLU A 95 5.78 16.30 1.33
CA GLU A 95 6.39 15.89 0.07
C GLU A 95 7.87 16.26 0.05
N HIS A 96 8.72 15.28 -0.13
CA HIS A 96 10.14 15.43 -0.37
C HIS A 96 10.68 14.21 -1.13
N ASN A 97 11.94 14.23 -1.48
CA ASN A 97 12.57 13.12 -2.19
C ASN A 97 12.90 11.98 -1.22
N PHE A 98 12.00 11.00 -1.10
CA PHE A 98 12.20 9.85 -0.20
C PHE A 98 13.38 8.99 -0.66
N GLN A 99 14.21 8.61 0.33
CA GLN A 99 15.22 7.58 0.15
C GLN A 99 14.68 6.30 0.80
N PHE A 100 14.27 5.33 -0.04
CA PHE A 100 13.73 4.07 0.47
C PHE A 100 14.79 3.29 1.24
N GLY A 101 14.39 2.67 2.34
CA GLY A 101 15.31 1.98 3.26
C GLY A 101 16.02 2.88 4.28
N GLU A 102 16.01 4.20 4.11
CA GLU A 102 16.53 5.12 5.14
C GLU A 102 15.50 5.35 6.24
N GLN A 103 15.99 5.63 7.46
CA GLN A 103 15.12 5.86 8.61
C GLN A 103 14.54 7.27 8.61
N TYR A 104 13.24 7.37 8.82
CA TYR A 104 12.48 8.62 8.94
C TYR A 104 11.68 8.67 10.23
N THR A 105 11.33 9.88 10.64
CA THR A 105 10.40 10.13 11.74
C THR A 105 9.11 10.74 11.20
N LEU A 106 7.97 10.01 11.31
CA LEU A 106 6.66 10.52 10.87
C LEU A 106 6.02 11.47 11.88
N LYS A 107 6.24 11.21 13.17
CA LYS A 107 5.72 12.03 14.26
C LYS A 107 6.84 12.36 15.21
N VAL A 108 6.96 13.64 15.54
CA VAL A 108 7.95 14.14 16.50
C VAL A 108 7.32 14.38 17.88
N GLY A 109 8.15 14.38 18.91
CA GLY A 109 7.80 14.81 20.26
C GLY A 109 7.75 16.34 20.38
N ALA A 110 7.18 16.84 21.47
CA ALA A 110 7.16 18.27 21.73
C ALA A 110 8.60 18.82 21.90
N GLY A 111 8.91 19.85 21.13
CA GLY A 111 10.23 20.51 21.15
C GLY A 111 11.17 20.16 20.00
N ASP A 112 10.79 19.19 19.15
CA ASP A 112 11.51 18.89 17.92
C ASP A 112 10.68 19.33 16.71
N THR A 113 11.19 20.26 15.91
CA THR A 113 10.48 20.84 14.75
C THR A 113 11.18 20.60 13.42
N ASP A 114 12.29 19.87 13.41
CA ASP A 114 13.18 19.76 12.24
C ASP A 114 12.52 19.07 11.02
N ILE A 115 11.40 18.37 11.21
CA ILE A 115 10.76 17.57 10.16
C ILE A 115 9.44 18.18 9.68
N LEU A 116 8.87 19.11 10.46
CA LEU A 116 7.55 19.66 10.21
C LEU A 116 7.65 21.14 9.93
N ASN A 117 7.08 21.54 8.81
CA ASN A 117 7.05 22.95 8.44
C ASN A 117 6.12 23.72 9.39
N GLU A 118 6.67 24.69 10.13
CA GLU A 118 5.88 25.61 10.97
C GLU A 118 4.80 26.39 10.21
N GLU A 119 4.90 26.42 8.86
CA GLU A 119 3.90 27.03 7.99
C GLU A 119 2.53 26.35 8.08
N VAL A 120 2.45 25.06 8.42
CA VAL A 120 1.18 24.35 8.54
C VAL A 120 0.42 24.79 9.80
N SER A 121 1.03 24.65 10.95
CA SER A 121 0.47 25.14 12.23
C SER A 121 1.49 25.02 13.36
N PRO A 122 1.60 26.02 14.23
CA PRO A 122 2.29 25.86 15.50
C PRO A 122 1.69 24.73 16.33
N GLY A 123 2.54 23.87 16.90
CA GLY A 123 2.11 22.73 17.73
C GLY A 123 1.52 21.55 16.95
N TRP A 124 1.75 21.49 15.63
CA TRP A 124 1.53 20.30 14.84
C TRP A 124 2.77 19.40 14.87
N PHE A 125 2.56 18.10 15.09
CA PHE A 125 3.61 17.09 15.28
C PHE A 125 3.47 15.91 14.28
N GLY A 126 2.91 16.14 13.10
CA GLY A 126 2.70 15.12 12.06
C GLY A 126 1.35 14.41 12.12
N ALA A 127 0.50 14.69 13.11
CA ALA A 127 -0.79 14.05 13.25
C ALA A 127 -1.88 14.74 12.40
N LEU A 128 -2.77 13.93 11.81
CA LEU A 128 -3.89 14.36 10.97
C LEU A 128 -5.24 14.05 11.65
N ALA A 129 -6.25 14.85 11.35
CA ALA A 129 -7.62 14.64 11.79
C ALA A 129 -8.46 14.09 10.64
N LEU A 130 -8.50 12.76 10.45
CA LEU A 130 -9.16 12.13 9.30
C LEU A 130 -10.69 12.20 9.35
N GLU A 131 -11.28 12.12 10.54
CA GLU A 131 -12.74 12.19 10.77
C GLU A 131 -13.11 13.38 11.67
N GLY A 132 -12.17 14.28 11.90
CA GLY A 132 -12.29 15.38 12.83
C GLY A 132 -11.30 15.27 14.00
N PRO A 133 -11.21 16.31 14.83
CA PRO A 133 -10.28 16.35 15.95
C PRO A 133 -10.69 15.40 17.07
N GLY A 134 -9.71 14.82 17.76
CA GLY A 134 -9.95 14.00 18.94
C GLY A 134 -8.96 12.87 19.13
N ALA A 135 -8.44 12.74 20.34
CA ALA A 135 -7.43 11.76 20.67
C ALA A 135 -7.90 10.31 20.49
N LYS A 136 -9.19 10.04 20.74
CA LYS A 136 -9.76 8.69 20.56
C LYS A 136 -9.89 8.32 19.09
N LEU A 137 -10.45 9.19 18.24
CA LEU A 137 -10.54 8.97 16.80
C LEU A 137 -9.15 8.80 16.17
N TYR A 138 -8.20 9.63 16.58
CA TYR A 138 -6.81 9.48 16.15
C TYR A 138 -6.23 8.12 16.54
N GLU A 139 -6.42 7.68 17.81
CA GLU A 139 -5.94 6.39 18.28
C GLU A 139 -6.54 5.21 17.50
N ASP A 140 -7.85 5.24 17.27
CA ASP A 140 -8.56 4.19 16.54
C ASP A 140 -8.08 4.13 15.07
N ASN A 141 -7.97 5.28 14.40
CA ASN A 141 -7.48 5.35 13.03
C ASN A 141 -5.99 4.96 12.93
N LEU A 142 -5.17 5.26 13.93
CA LEU A 142 -3.79 4.80 13.95
C LEU A 142 -3.69 3.30 14.23
N THR A 143 -4.57 2.75 15.07
CA THR A 143 -4.59 1.33 15.44
C THR A 143 -5.06 0.44 14.29
N TYR A 144 -6.17 0.81 13.66
CA TYR A 144 -6.88 -0.06 12.70
C TYR A 144 -6.80 0.42 11.26
N GLY A 145 -6.36 1.65 11.03
CA GLY A 145 -6.48 2.36 9.76
C GLY A 145 -7.83 3.06 9.64
N PHE A 146 -7.86 4.15 8.90
CA PHE A 146 -9.08 4.90 8.62
C PHE A 146 -10.08 4.06 7.81
N ASN A 147 -11.32 3.94 8.28
CA ASN A 147 -12.36 3.14 7.64
C ASN A 147 -13.06 3.88 6.49
N GLY A 148 -12.39 4.81 5.86
CA GLY A 148 -12.84 5.52 4.67
C GLY A 148 -11.77 5.52 3.60
N GLU A 149 -12.11 6.06 2.45
CA GLU A 149 -11.18 6.24 1.35
C GLU A 149 -10.59 7.65 1.39
N LEU A 150 -9.28 7.76 1.27
CA LEU A 150 -8.56 9.01 1.05
C LEU A 150 -8.05 9.06 -0.38
N LYS A 151 -8.13 10.25 -1.01
CA LYS A 151 -7.73 10.48 -2.41
C LYS A 151 -6.71 11.61 -2.54
N ILE A 152 -5.92 11.57 -3.60
CA ILE A 152 -5.09 12.71 -3.99
C ILE A 152 -6.00 13.92 -4.20
N GLY A 153 -5.61 15.06 -3.62
CA GLY A 153 -6.35 16.32 -3.65
C GLY A 153 -7.25 16.56 -2.44
N ASP A 154 -7.55 15.55 -1.63
CA ASP A 154 -8.32 15.74 -0.40
C ASP A 154 -7.63 16.72 0.54
N ILE A 155 -8.44 17.57 1.18
CA ILE A 155 -7.98 18.53 2.20
C ILE A 155 -8.32 17.94 3.57
N LEU A 156 -7.29 17.84 4.41
CA LEU A 156 -7.41 17.32 5.76
C LEU A 156 -7.04 18.38 6.77
N ASP A 157 -7.73 18.40 7.90
CA ASP A 157 -7.32 19.19 9.05
C ASP A 157 -6.17 18.49 9.80
N VAL A 158 -5.28 19.28 10.42
CA VAL A 158 -4.24 18.73 11.26
C VAL A 158 -4.71 18.54 12.69
N GLN A 159 -4.27 17.47 13.33
CA GLN A 159 -4.48 17.25 14.75
C GLN A 159 -3.34 17.92 15.52
N THR A 160 -3.66 19.02 16.22
CA THR A 160 -2.69 19.73 17.06
C THR A 160 -2.52 19.06 18.44
N GLY A 161 -1.40 19.33 19.08
CA GLY A 161 -1.02 18.73 20.35
C GLY A 161 -0.25 17.42 20.20
N ASN A 162 0.56 17.08 21.20
CA ASN A 162 1.48 15.96 21.10
C ASN A 162 0.80 14.58 21.07
N ILE A 163 -0.42 14.41 21.61
CA ILE A 163 -1.18 13.13 21.66
C ILE A 163 -0.33 11.88 21.87
N SER A 164 0.70 11.96 22.75
CA SER A 164 1.72 10.91 22.87
C SER A 164 1.19 9.57 23.36
N ASN A 165 0.29 9.56 24.36
CA ASN A 165 -0.26 8.30 24.88
C ASN A 165 -1.13 7.55 23.87
N PRO A 166 -2.05 8.19 23.11
CA PRO A 166 -2.76 7.53 22.01
C PRO A 166 -1.83 6.98 20.96
N THR A 167 -0.82 7.75 20.54
CA THR A 167 0.19 7.28 19.57
C THR A 167 0.92 6.03 20.07
N LYS A 168 1.42 6.07 21.33
CA LYS A 168 2.13 4.93 21.90
C LYS A 168 1.25 3.68 21.93
N ARG A 169 0.03 3.76 22.45
CA ARG A 169 -0.88 2.59 22.54
C ARG A 169 -1.19 1.99 21.17
N ALA A 170 -1.46 2.82 20.18
CA ALA A 170 -1.76 2.37 18.82
C ALA A 170 -0.57 1.64 18.18
N ILE A 171 0.63 2.21 18.29
CA ILE A 171 1.84 1.59 17.74
C ILE A 171 2.23 0.34 18.51
N ASP A 172 2.18 0.35 19.86
CA ASP A 172 2.38 -0.84 20.70
C ASP A 172 1.47 -2.00 20.23
N TYR A 173 0.19 -1.71 20.02
CA TYR A 173 -0.77 -2.71 19.54
C TYR A 173 -0.35 -3.29 18.20
N ARG A 174 -0.04 -2.46 17.20
CA ARG A 174 0.40 -2.91 15.88
C ARG A 174 1.68 -3.74 15.93
N MET A 175 2.66 -3.31 16.72
CA MET A 175 3.91 -4.03 16.90
C MET A 175 3.67 -5.41 17.50
N ALA A 176 2.79 -5.51 18.51
CA ALA A 176 2.43 -6.78 19.16
C ALA A 176 1.65 -7.74 18.23
N GLN A 177 0.97 -7.23 17.22
CA GLN A 177 0.25 -8.06 16.24
C GLN A 177 1.14 -8.64 15.13
N CYS A 178 2.41 -8.23 15.03
CA CYS A 178 3.34 -8.84 14.09
C CYS A 178 3.79 -10.20 14.62
N THR A 179 3.22 -11.27 14.08
CA THR A 179 3.51 -12.67 14.45
C THR A 179 4.39 -13.39 13.43
N HIS A 180 4.90 -12.67 12.43
CA HIS A 180 5.78 -13.25 11.39
C HIS A 180 7.11 -13.70 11.99
N SER A 181 7.67 -14.78 11.44
CA SER A 181 8.97 -15.33 11.82
C SER A 181 9.81 -15.58 10.57
N PRO A 182 10.94 -14.88 10.36
CA PRO A 182 11.49 -13.85 11.25
C PRO A 182 10.58 -12.61 11.38
N TYR A 183 10.82 -11.81 12.41
CA TYR A 183 10.09 -10.56 12.63
C TYR A 183 10.33 -9.58 11.48
N CYS A 184 9.27 -8.98 10.95
CA CYS A 184 9.35 -8.14 9.76
C CYS A 184 10.37 -6.99 9.88
N THR A 185 11.22 -6.89 8.86
CA THR A 185 12.22 -5.83 8.65
C THR A 185 12.03 -5.19 7.28
N VAL A 186 12.83 -4.20 6.94
CA VAL A 186 12.79 -3.55 5.62
C VAL A 186 13.15 -4.50 4.47
N ASP A 187 14.05 -5.45 4.72
CA ASP A 187 14.53 -6.41 3.72
C ASP A 187 13.67 -7.67 3.62
N ASP A 188 12.92 -7.98 4.68
CA ASP A 188 12.05 -9.17 4.74
C ASP A 188 10.80 -8.86 5.55
N TYR A 189 9.67 -8.68 4.88
CA TYR A 189 8.39 -8.37 5.51
C TYR A 189 7.23 -9.05 4.81
N SER A 190 6.21 -9.42 5.58
CA SER A 190 4.93 -9.83 5.03
C SER A 190 4.10 -8.61 4.65
N ARG A 191 3.46 -8.64 3.48
CA ARG A 191 2.65 -7.52 2.96
C ARG A 191 1.39 -7.21 3.79
N ASP A 192 0.95 -8.15 4.61
CA ASP A 192 -0.16 -7.99 5.56
C ASP A 192 0.29 -7.62 6.97
N CYS A 193 1.60 -7.34 7.16
CA CYS A 193 2.15 -7.02 8.47
C CYS A 193 1.50 -5.76 9.07
N PRO A 194 0.96 -5.82 10.30
CA PRO A 194 0.36 -4.68 10.97
C PRO A 194 1.30 -3.50 11.21
N LYS A 195 2.62 -3.72 11.13
CA LYS A 195 3.65 -2.67 11.22
C LYS A 195 3.69 -1.77 9.98
N LEU A 196 3.07 -2.21 8.87
CA LEU A 196 2.99 -1.43 7.64
C LEU A 196 1.89 -0.38 7.74
N LEU A 197 2.26 0.88 7.57
CA LEU A 197 1.39 2.04 7.64
C LEU A 197 1.24 2.67 6.24
N LYS A 198 0.00 2.84 5.77
CA LYS A 198 -0.30 3.64 4.59
C LYS A 198 -0.35 5.11 5.00
N VAL A 199 0.66 5.87 4.62
CA VAL A 199 0.88 7.25 5.08
C VAL A 199 0.53 8.23 3.96
N PRO A 200 -0.38 9.21 4.18
CA PRO A 200 -0.56 10.33 3.28
C PRO A 200 0.71 11.18 3.15
N VAL A 201 1.13 11.41 1.91
CA VAL A 201 2.14 12.41 1.57
C VAL A 201 1.41 13.72 1.28
N ILE A 202 1.81 14.79 1.93
CA ILE A 202 1.02 16.01 2.04
C ILE A 202 1.82 17.27 1.68
N GLU A 203 1.08 18.32 1.32
CA GLU A 203 1.58 19.70 1.20
C GLU A 203 0.70 20.64 2.04
N PRO A 204 1.22 21.79 2.51
CA PRO A 204 0.41 22.81 3.15
C PRO A 204 -0.72 23.29 2.24
N ALA A 205 -1.95 23.44 2.79
CA ALA A 205 -3.12 23.88 2.03
C ALA A 205 -3.88 25.03 2.71
N GLY A 206 -3.29 25.63 3.75
CA GLY A 206 -3.86 26.73 4.52
C GLY A 206 -3.61 26.57 6.01
N HIS A 207 -4.22 27.46 6.81
CA HIS A 207 -4.06 27.40 8.26
C HIS A 207 -4.67 26.10 8.81
N LYS A 208 -3.84 25.28 9.43
CA LYS A 208 -4.20 23.96 10.00
C LYS A 208 -4.76 22.96 8.98
N GLN A 209 -4.45 23.15 7.70
CA GLN A 209 -4.90 22.25 6.63
C GLN A 209 -3.75 21.81 5.76
N VAL A 210 -3.87 20.57 5.28
CA VAL A 210 -2.94 19.94 4.36
C VAL A 210 -3.71 19.30 3.21
N ARG A 211 -3.07 19.21 2.04
CA ARG A 211 -3.59 18.51 0.87
C ARG A 211 -2.82 17.24 0.63
N ILE A 212 -3.52 16.15 0.32
CA ILE A 212 -2.91 14.89 -0.07
C ILE A 212 -2.33 15.00 -1.48
N LYS A 213 -1.04 14.67 -1.62
CA LYS A 213 -0.29 14.61 -2.89
C LYS A 213 -0.11 13.18 -3.39
N GLY A 214 -0.18 12.21 -2.48
CA GLY A 214 -0.01 10.79 -2.76
C GLY A 214 0.07 9.99 -1.49
N PHE A 215 0.52 8.75 -1.62
CA PHE A 215 0.58 7.81 -0.51
C PHE A 215 1.91 7.06 -0.53
N ALA A 216 2.43 6.80 0.67
CA ALA A 216 3.65 6.02 0.88
C ALA A 216 3.37 4.84 1.82
N MET A 217 4.16 3.79 1.72
CA MET A 217 4.18 2.69 2.69
C MET A 217 5.33 2.89 3.67
N PHE A 218 5.04 2.80 4.96
CA PHE A 218 6.00 3.01 6.03
C PHE A 218 6.01 1.82 6.98
N LEU A 219 7.16 1.21 7.20
CA LEU A 219 7.37 0.15 8.17
C LEU A 219 7.83 0.76 9.50
N VAL A 220 6.99 0.64 10.54
CA VAL A 220 7.38 1.07 11.89
C VAL A 220 8.40 0.10 12.47
N GLU A 221 9.50 0.64 13.00
CA GLU A 221 10.60 -0.15 13.57
C GLU A 221 10.61 -0.14 15.10
N GLU A 222 10.16 0.96 15.72
CA GLU A 222 10.25 1.16 17.16
C GLU A 222 8.91 1.57 17.78
N VAL A 223 8.73 1.18 19.04
CA VAL A 223 7.62 1.66 19.86
C VAL A 223 7.94 3.08 20.33
N PRO A 224 7.04 4.06 20.12
CA PRO A 224 7.26 5.43 20.59
C PRO A 224 7.43 5.53 22.11
N GLY A 225 8.31 6.42 22.53
CA GLY A 225 8.41 6.85 23.92
C GLY A 225 7.17 7.62 24.39
N GLN A 226 7.26 8.30 25.51
CA GLN A 226 6.19 9.16 26.05
C GLN A 226 6.64 10.64 26.07
N GLY A 227 5.66 11.54 26.09
CA GLY A 227 5.91 12.98 26.16
C GLY A 227 6.77 13.46 24.99
N ASN A 228 7.91 14.05 25.26
CA ASN A 228 8.82 14.61 24.26
C ASN A 228 9.59 13.53 23.48
N GLU A 229 9.62 12.30 23.97
CA GLU A 229 10.26 11.17 23.29
C GLU A 229 9.27 10.36 22.43
N ASN A 230 8.10 10.91 22.15
CA ASN A 230 7.09 10.25 21.36
C ASN A 230 7.35 10.40 19.86
N PHE A 231 8.32 9.68 19.34
CA PHE A 231 8.69 9.62 17.93
C PHE A 231 8.16 8.35 17.29
N VAL A 232 7.52 8.46 16.13
CA VAL A 232 7.16 7.32 15.28
C VAL A 232 8.24 7.20 14.22
N LYS A 233 9.14 6.24 14.40
CA LYS A 233 10.30 6.00 13.54
C LYS A 233 10.16 4.72 12.74
N GLY A 234 10.73 4.73 11.54
CA GLY A 234 10.72 3.59 10.62
C GLY A 234 11.25 3.96 9.26
N ARG A 235 10.91 3.17 8.24
CA ARG A 235 11.44 3.32 6.87
C ARG A 235 10.33 3.30 5.83
N PHE A 236 10.51 4.11 4.79
CA PHE A 236 9.65 4.01 3.61
C PHE A 236 10.06 2.84 2.74
N LEU A 237 9.04 2.17 2.19
CA LEU A 237 9.18 1.00 1.31
C LEU A 237 8.57 1.28 -0.05
N GLU A 238 9.19 0.73 -1.09
CA GLU A 238 8.53 0.58 -2.38
C GLU A 238 7.77 -0.75 -2.37
N THR A 239 6.46 -0.69 -2.53
CA THR A 239 5.62 -1.90 -2.46
C THR A 239 4.33 -1.73 -3.24
N VAL A 240 3.75 -2.86 -3.60
CA VAL A 240 2.48 -2.94 -4.32
C VAL A 240 1.40 -3.49 -3.39
N THR A 241 0.23 -2.84 -3.41
CA THR A 241 -0.93 -3.25 -2.59
C THR A 241 -2.23 -3.05 -3.37
N THR A 242 -3.35 -3.35 -2.74
CA THR A 242 -4.68 -3.07 -3.31
C THR A 242 -5.05 -1.60 -3.16
N GLY A 243 -5.61 -1.00 -4.21
CA GLY A 243 -6.08 0.38 -4.21
C GLY A 243 -6.31 0.90 -5.63
N GLU A 244 -6.80 2.13 -5.74
CA GLU A 244 -7.04 2.77 -7.02
C GLU A 244 -5.75 3.36 -7.58
N ILE A 245 -5.43 3.01 -8.83
CA ILE A 245 -4.26 3.52 -9.54
C ILE A 245 -4.64 4.61 -10.54
N GLY A 246 -3.73 5.57 -10.73
CA GLY A 246 -3.96 6.66 -11.68
C GLY A 246 -2.71 7.49 -11.95
N THR A 247 -2.93 8.66 -12.54
CA THR A 247 -1.87 9.64 -12.78
C THR A 247 -1.65 10.47 -11.51
N GLY A 248 -0.47 10.33 -10.92
CA GLY A 248 -0.06 11.07 -9.72
C GLY A 248 1.42 10.87 -9.44
N SER A 249 1.98 11.63 -8.51
CA SER A 249 3.36 11.45 -8.07
C SER A 249 3.51 10.11 -7.36
N GLY A 250 4.58 9.37 -7.68
CA GLY A 250 4.91 8.12 -7.03
C GLY A 250 5.72 8.36 -5.76
N PHE A 251 5.24 7.83 -4.63
CA PHE A 251 5.94 7.89 -3.33
C PHE A 251 6.20 6.48 -2.79
N GLY A 252 6.41 5.49 -3.70
CA GLY A 252 6.73 4.11 -3.37
C GLY A 252 5.53 3.20 -3.12
N LEU A 253 4.33 3.75 -2.84
CA LEU A 253 3.14 2.93 -2.73
C LEU A 253 2.44 2.85 -4.10
N MET A 254 2.39 1.63 -4.63
CA MET A 254 1.79 1.32 -5.92
C MET A 254 0.57 0.42 -5.74
N GLY A 255 -0.33 0.48 -6.70
CA GLY A 255 -1.51 -0.38 -6.77
C GLY A 255 -1.50 -1.27 -8.00
N VAL A 256 -2.36 -2.29 -7.99
CA VAL A 256 -2.61 -3.18 -9.13
C VAL A 256 -4.04 -3.04 -9.62
N LYS A 257 -4.22 -3.00 -10.93
CA LYS A 257 -5.52 -2.99 -11.59
C LYS A 257 -5.56 -4.00 -12.72
N LEU A 258 -6.61 -4.85 -12.74
CA LEU A 258 -6.94 -5.64 -13.91
C LEU A 258 -7.48 -4.72 -15.02
N VAL A 259 -7.01 -4.97 -16.24
CA VAL A 259 -7.50 -4.34 -17.46
C VAL A 259 -7.84 -5.43 -18.46
N GLN A 260 -8.93 -5.23 -19.18
CA GLN A 260 -9.41 -6.15 -20.23
C GLN A 260 -8.94 -5.68 -21.59
#